data_4b2b2dfc34c9010665cbb5407af3fde6
#
_entry.id   4b2b2dfc34c9010665cbb5407af3fde6
#
_cell.length_a   1.000
_cell.length_b   1.000
_cell.length_c   1.000
_cell.angle_alpha   90.00
_cell.angle_beta   90.00
_cell.angle_gamma   90.00
#
_symmetry.space_group_name_H-M   'P 1'
#
loop_
_entity.id
_entity.type
_entity.pdbx_description
1 polymer ?
#
loop_
_entity_poly.entity_id
_entity_poly.type
_entity_poly.pdbx_seq_one_letter_code
_entity_poly.pdbx_strand_id
1 'polypeptide(L)'
;MLSLITEHGRATPLVWLTVDKKTLKDQRNLYEDRVLVRLAEILPPHVKVRIIADRGFGDHKLYRLLTEQLHFDYVIRFRGNILVTAADGEARTAASWVGPGGRARTLRCAKVTAERHEVGTVATRI
;
A
#
# COMPACT_ATOMS: atom_id res chain seq x y z
N MET A 1 -13.30 4.41 0.47
CA MET A 1 -13.65 4.70 1.88
C MET A 1 -12.47 4.40 2.79
N LEU A 2 -12.15 5.30 3.68
CA LEU A 2 -11.17 5.08 4.74
C LEU A 2 -11.91 4.87 6.07
N SER A 3 -11.45 3.90 6.84
CA SER A 3 -12.03 3.58 8.13
C SER A 3 -10.96 3.55 9.22
N LEU A 4 -11.32 3.95 10.43
CA LEU A 4 -10.47 3.79 11.59
C LEU A 4 -10.57 2.36 12.11
N ILE A 5 -9.43 1.68 12.24
CA ILE A 5 -9.38 0.35 12.86
C ILE A 5 -8.96 0.54 14.31
N THR A 6 -9.80 0.07 15.23
CA THR A 6 -9.54 0.13 16.67
C THR A 6 -8.97 -1.20 17.17
N GLU A 7 -8.43 -1.20 18.40
CA GLU A 7 -7.93 -2.40 19.08
C GLU A 7 -8.98 -3.51 19.22
N HIS A 8 -10.26 -3.15 19.18
CA HIS A 8 -11.37 -4.10 19.26
C HIS A 8 -11.76 -4.72 17.91
N GLY A 9 -10.99 -4.43 16.86
CA GLY A 9 -11.24 -4.97 15.53
C GLY A 9 -12.43 -4.36 14.78
N ARG A 10 -13.03 -3.30 15.30
CA ARG A 10 -14.12 -2.58 14.63
C ARG A 10 -13.58 -1.53 13.68
N ALA A 11 -14.19 -1.40 12.52
CA ALA A 11 -13.87 -0.37 11.54
C ALA A 11 -14.93 0.74 11.60
N THR A 12 -14.50 1.95 11.89
CA THR A 12 -15.37 3.14 11.90
C THR A 12 -15.07 4.00 10.67
N PRO A 13 -16.03 4.25 9.77
CA PRO A 13 -15.79 5.11 8.61
C PRO A 13 -15.35 6.52 9.02
N LEU A 14 -14.26 7.01 8.42
CA LEU A 14 -13.74 8.36 8.66
C LEU A 14 -13.96 9.28 7.46
N VAL A 15 -13.58 8.81 6.28
CA VAL A 15 -13.65 9.59 5.04
C VAL A 15 -14.14 8.70 3.93
N TRP A 16 -15.09 9.16 3.14
CA TRP A 16 -15.53 8.46 1.95
C TRP A 16 -15.90 9.44 0.84
N LEU A 17 -15.87 8.93 -0.38
CA LEU A 17 -16.27 9.65 -1.58
C LEU A 17 -17.19 8.75 -2.38
N THR A 18 -18.37 9.25 -2.71
CA THR A 18 -19.32 8.53 -3.56
C THR A 18 -19.10 8.92 -5.01
N VAL A 19 -18.84 7.94 -5.87
CA VAL A 19 -18.57 8.14 -7.28
C VAL A 19 -19.35 7.13 -8.12
N ASP A 20 -19.92 7.55 -9.24
CA ASP A 20 -20.57 6.68 -10.18
C ASP A 20 -19.56 5.68 -10.78
N LYS A 21 -19.98 4.43 -10.98
CA LYS A 21 -19.15 3.38 -11.59
C LYS A 21 -18.58 3.78 -12.96
N LYS A 22 -19.36 4.49 -13.77
CA LYS A 22 -18.92 4.97 -15.08
C LYS A 22 -17.79 5.99 -14.96
N THR A 23 -17.87 6.87 -13.98
CA THR A 23 -16.85 7.88 -13.70
C THR A 23 -15.61 7.28 -13.03
N LEU A 24 -15.79 6.20 -12.28
CA LEU A 24 -14.70 5.51 -11.57
C LEU A 24 -13.76 4.76 -12.52
N LYS A 25 -14.26 4.32 -13.67
CA LYS A 25 -13.48 3.62 -14.68
C LYS A 25 -12.30 4.48 -15.11
N ASP A 26 -11.08 3.93 -15.03
CA ASP A 26 -9.81 4.58 -15.38
C ASP A 26 -9.39 5.76 -14.48
N GLN A 27 -10.19 6.12 -13.46
CA GLN A 27 -9.89 7.22 -12.54
C GLN A 27 -9.88 6.81 -11.07
N ARG A 28 -9.87 5.51 -10.80
CA ARG A 28 -9.91 4.98 -9.44
C ARG A 28 -8.78 5.51 -8.57
N ASN A 29 -7.56 5.53 -9.08
CA ASN A 29 -6.40 6.01 -8.34
C ASN A 29 -6.54 7.49 -7.96
N LEU A 30 -7.11 8.31 -8.82
CA LEU A 30 -7.34 9.72 -8.53
C LEU A 30 -8.28 9.92 -7.33
N TYR A 31 -9.35 9.13 -7.24
CA TYR A 31 -10.30 9.22 -6.13
C TYR A 31 -9.72 8.66 -4.84
N GLU A 32 -8.94 7.59 -4.93
CA GLU A 32 -8.22 7.04 -3.79
C GLU A 32 -7.23 8.07 -3.22
N ASP A 33 -6.46 8.73 -4.07
CA ASP A 33 -5.53 9.78 -3.67
C ASP A 33 -6.26 10.96 -3.00
N ARG A 34 -7.40 11.38 -3.51
CA ARG A 34 -8.21 12.45 -2.92
C ARG A 34 -8.68 12.12 -1.51
N VAL A 35 -9.11 10.88 -1.29
CA VAL A 35 -9.55 10.43 0.04
C VAL A 35 -8.39 10.46 1.03
N LEU A 36 -7.20 10.01 0.62
CA LEU A 36 -6.00 10.04 1.45
C LEU A 36 -5.54 11.47 1.78
N VAL A 37 -5.52 12.34 0.78
CA VAL A 37 -5.17 13.76 0.99
C VAL A 37 -6.16 14.42 1.95
N ARG A 38 -7.46 14.14 1.81
CA ARG A 38 -8.47 14.68 2.72
C ARG A 38 -8.28 14.19 4.15
N LEU A 39 -7.91 12.92 4.33
CA LEU A 39 -7.58 12.40 5.65
C LEU A 39 -6.42 13.18 6.28
N ALA A 40 -5.37 13.45 5.51
CA ALA A 40 -4.23 14.23 6.00
C ALA A 40 -4.63 15.66 6.41
N GLU A 41 -5.58 16.28 5.70
CA GLU A 41 -6.08 17.61 6.01
C GLU A 41 -6.86 17.67 7.32
N ILE A 42 -7.63 16.62 7.64
CA ILE A 42 -8.49 16.62 8.84
C ILE A 42 -7.79 16.12 10.10
N LEU A 43 -6.66 15.43 9.96
CA LEU A 43 -5.92 14.92 11.11
C LEU A 43 -4.90 15.94 11.63
N PRO A 44 -4.69 16.02 12.97
CA PRO A 44 -3.62 16.83 13.52
C PRO A 44 -2.23 16.40 13.03
N PRO A 45 -1.28 17.35 12.81
CA PRO A 45 0.05 17.01 12.23
C PRO A 45 0.88 16.04 13.07
N HIS A 46 0.64 15.95 14.38
CA HIS A 46 1.39 15.08 15.28
C HIS A 46 0.88 13.63 15.31
N VAL A 47 -0.23 13.34 14.65
CA VAL A 47 -0.81 11.99 14.64
C VAL A 47 -0.06 11.13 13.64
N LYS A 48 0.47 10.00 14.11
CA LYS A 48 1.06 8.98 13.23
C LYS A 48 -0.04 8.16 12.59
N VAL A 49 0.01 8.04 11.27
CA VAL A 49 -0.99 7.30 10.50
C VAL A 49 -0.32 6.12 9.83
N ARG A 50 -0.94 4.96 9.94
CA ARG A 50 -0.58 3.75 9.19
C ARG A 50 -1.74 3.35 8.32
N ILE A 51 -1.52 3.34 7.02
CA ILE A 51 -2.52 2.91 6.05
C ILE A 51 -2.41 1.40 5.86
N ILE A 52 -3.53 0.71 5.99
CA ILE A 52 -3.63 -0.72 5.71
C ILE A 52 -4.54 -0.87 4.49
N ALA A 53 -4.02 -1.46 3.44
CA ALA A 53 -4.76 -1.59 2.19
C ALA A 53 -4.55 -2.95 1.52
N ASP A 54 -5.51 -3.35 0.73
CA ASP A 54 -5.45 -4.57 -0.06
C ASP A 54 -4.89 -4.28 -1.47
N ARG A 55 -4.65 -5.34 -2.20
CA ARG A 55 -3.97 -5.38 -3.51
C ARG A 55 -4.54 -4.50 -4.62
N GLY A 56 -5.74 -3.96 -4.45
CA GLY A 56 -6.29 -2.97 -5.38
C GLY A 56 -5.56 -1.62 -5.34
N PHE A 57 -4.74 -1.38 -4.31
CA PHE A 57 -4.02 -0.13 -4.06
C PHE A 57 -2.52 -0.23 -4.36
N GLY A 58 -2.05 -1.24 -5.06
CA GLY A 58 -0.63 -1.56 -5.16
C GLY A 58 0.12 -0.89 -6.32
N ASP A 59 -0.06 0.40 -6.61
CA ASP A 59 0.75 1.08 -7.61
C ASP A 59 1.85 1.96 -6.99
N HIS A 60 2.90 2.24 -7.77
CA HIS A 60 4.04 3.01 -7.31
C HIS A 60 3.70 4.48 -7.00
N LYS A 61 2.69 5.03 -7.63
CA LYS A 61 2.23 6.40 -7.37
C LYS A 61 1.64 6.53 -5.98
N LEU A 62 0.91 5.51 -5.54
CA LEU A 62 0.38 5.47 -4.19
C LEU A 62 1.50 5.44 -3.15
N TYR A 63 2.52 4.62 -3.34
CA TYR A 63 3.67 4.55 -2.42
C TYR A 63 4.37 5.90 -2.31
N ARG A 64 4.56 6.59 -3.42
CA ARG A 64 5.15 7.93 -3.44
C ARG A 64 4.29 8.95 -2.69
N LEU A 65 2.98 8.95 -2.94
CA LEU A 65 2.05 9.85 -2.24
C LEU A 65 2.15 9.66 -0.73
N LEU A 66 2.09 8.42 -0.27
CA LEU A 66 2.13 8.09 1.16
C LEU A 66 3.46 8.48 1.81
N THR A 67 4.57 8.24 1.13
CA THR A 67 5.91 8.45 1.66
C THR A 67 6.36 9.91 1.55
N GLU A 68 6.26 10.50 0.36
CA GLU A 68 6.86 11.80 0.05
C GLU A 68 5.95 12.98 0.39
N GLN A 69 4.64 12.84 0.21
CA GLN A 69 3.69 13.95 0.41
C GLN A 69 2.98 13.89 1.76
N LEU A 70 2.46 12.73 2.13
CA LEU A 70 1.65 12.58 3.33
C LEU A 70 2.44 12.12 4.55
N HIS A 71 3.62 11.54 4.35
CA HIS A 71 4.47 10.97 5.41
C HIS A 71 3.72 9.96 6.28
N PHE A 72 2.90 9.13 5.65
CA PHE A 72 2.17 8.04 6.29
C PHE A 72 2.95 6.73 6.19
N ASP A 73 2.93 5.94 7.25
CA ASP A 73 3.35 4.56 7.18
C ASP A 73 2.27 3.73 6.48
N TYR A 74 2.66 2.63 5.85
CA TYR A 74 1.69 1.78 5.18
C TYR A 74 2.04 0.30 5.26
N VAL A 75 1.00 -0.52 5.23
CA VAL A 75 1.07 -1.96 5.02
C VAL A 75 0.11 -2.27 3.87
N ILE A 76 0.64 -2.57 2.72
CA ILE A 76 -0.15 -2.81 1.51
C ILE A 76 0.13 -4.22 1.01
N ARG A 77 -0.93 -4.98 0.85
CA ARG A 77 -0.87 -6.32 0.27
C ARG A 77 -0.96 -6.21 -1.24
N PHE A 78 -0.02 -6.80 -1.95
CA PHE A 78 0.01 -6.77 -3.42
C PHE A 78 0.03 -8.18 -4.04
N ARG A 79 -0.14 -8.23 -5.34
CA ARG A 79 -0.22 -9.49 -6.09
C ARG A 79 1.14 -10.15 -6.25
N GLY A 80 1.13 -11.47 -6.34
CA GLY A 80 2.35 -12.28 -6.50
C GLY A 80 3.11 -12.06 -7.81
N ASN A 81 2.50 -11.46 -8.82
CA ASN A 81 3.15 -11.15 -10.10
C ASN A 81 3.95 -9.85 -10.09
N ILE A 82 3.89 -9.07 -9.01
CA ILE A 82 4.67 -7.84 -8.87
C ILE A 82 6.14 -8.18 -8.69
N LEU A 83 7.01 -7.45 -9.40
CA LEU A 83 8.44 -7.61 -9.29
C LEU A 83 8.93 -7.05 -7.96
N VAL A 84 9.71 -7.84 -7.23
CA VAL A 84 10.35 -7.44 -5.97
C VAL A 84 11.85 -7.59 -6.12
N THR A 85 12.57 -6.50 -5.85
CA THR A 85 14.02 -6.46 -5.91
C THR A 85 14.57 -6.42 -4.48
N ALA A 86 15.44 -7.38 -4.15
CA ALA A 86 16.13 -7.42 -2.86
C ALA A 86 17.24 -6.37 -2.77
N ALA A 87 17.76 -6.18 -1.57
CA ALA A 87 18.81 -5.20 -1.31
C ALA A 87 20.09 -5.44 -2.12
N ASP A 88 20.38 -6.70 -2.46
CA ASP A 88 21.54 -7.07 -3.30
C ASP A 88 21.30 -6.88 -4.81
N GLY A 89 20.13 -6.43 -5.21
CA GLY A 89 19.76 -6.22 -6.61
C GLY A 89 19.08 -7.42 -7.28
N GLU A 90 18.93 -8.56 -6.61
CA GLU A 90 18.22 -9.70 -7.16
C GLU A 90 16.74 -9.40 -7.31
N ALA A 91 16.19 -9.55 -8.50
CA ALA A 91 14.81 -9.25 -8.83
C ALA A 91 14.05 -10.51 -9.23
N ARG A 92 12.93 -10.75 -8.55
CA ARG A 92 11.99 -11.86 -8.86
C ARG A 92 10.56 -11.39 -8.61
N THR A 93 9.59 -12.09 -9.18
CA THR A 93 8.18 -11.87 -8.78
C THR A 93 7.99 -12.20 -7.29
N ALA A 94 7.04 -11.55 -6.66
CA ALA A 94 6.75 -11.79 -5.24
C ALA A 94 6.44 -13.27 -4.94
N ALA A 95 5.71 -13.94 -5.85
CA ALA A 95 5.42 -15.37 -5.74
C ALA A 95 6.69 -16.23 -5.75
N SER A 96 7.69 -15.85 -6.53
CA SER A 96 8.97 -16.57 -6.63
C SER A 96 9.86 -16.40 -5.39
N TRP A 97 9.63 -15.38 -4.60
CA TRP A 97 10.37 -15.15 -3.36
C TRP A 97 9.88 -16.01 -2.19
N VAL A 98 8.72 -16.65 -2.33
CA VAL A 98 8.22 -17.56 -1.29
C VAL A 98 9.18 -18.71 -1.11
N GLY A 99 9.51 -19.05 0.13
CA GLY A 99 10.44 -20.12 0.45
C GLY A 99 9.89 -21.51 0.15
N PRO A 100 10.75 -22.57 0.19
CA PRO A 100 10.34 -23.95 -0.05
C PRO A 100 9.16 -24.35 0.85
N GLY A 101 8.18 -25.04 0.30
CA GLY A 101 6.98 -25.46 1.04
C GLY A 101 6.07 -24.33 1.46
N GLY A 102 6.15 -23.16 0.82
CA GLY A 102 5.33 -22.00 1.14
C GLY A 102 5.79 -21.20 2.35
N ARG A 103 7.03 -21.37 2.77
CA ARG A 103 7.59 -20.63 3.91
C ARG A 103 7.59 -19.13 3.67
N ALA A 104 7.19 -18.38 4.68
CA ALA A 104 7.29 -16.93 4.67
C ALA A 104 8.76 -16.49 4.58
N ARG A 105 9.02 -15.49 3.77
CA ARG A 105 10.35 -14.86 3.63
C ARG A 105 10.20 -13.36 3.75
N THR A 106 11.11 -12.73 4.47
CA THR A 106 11.12 -11.28 4.67
C THR A 106 12.35 -10.69 4.00
N LEU A 107 12.13 -9.67 3.17
CA LEU A 107 13.18 -8.92 2.49
C LEU A 107 13.21 -7.50 3.04
N ARG A 108 14.35 -7.09 3.60
CA ARG A 108 14.55 -5.72 4.07
C ARG A 108 15.18 -4.87 2.98
N CYS A 109 14.93 -3.57 3.00
CA CYS A 109 15.41 -2.62 2.00
C CYS A 109 15.04 -3.05 0.58
N ALA A 110 13.82 -3.56 0.42
CA ALA A 110 13.32 -4.06 -0.85
C ALA A 110 12.72 -2.95 -1.70
N LYS A 111 12.69 -3.20 -3.01
CA LYS A 111 12.05 -2.34 -3.99
C LYS A 111 10.97 -3.12 -4.70
N VAL A 112 9.90 -2.47 -5.07
CA VAL A 112 8.77 -3.10 -5.77
C VAL A 112 8.52 -2.44 -7.11
N THR A 113 7.89 -3.15 -8.01
CA THR A 113 7.59 -2.81 -9.39
C THR A 113 8.84 -2.72 -10.27
N ALA A 114 8.63 -2.63 -11.59
CA ALA A 114 9.72 -2.46 -12.55
C ALA A 114 10.46 -1.13 -12.36
N GLU A 115 9.82 -0.13 -11.80
CA GLU A 115 10.40 1.18 -11.47
C GLU A 115 11.28 1.15 -10.21
N ARG A 116 11.38 0.03 -9.53
CA ARG A 116 12.19 -0.15 -8.33
C ARG A 116 11.90 0.86 -7.22
N HIS A 117 10.64 1.04 -6.91
CA HIS A 117 10.23 1.93 -5.82
C HIS A 117 10.59 1.33 -4.45
N GLU A 118 11.29 2.09 -3.62
CA GLU A 118 11.68 1.67 -2.28
C GLU A 118 10.47 1.60 -1.34
N VAL A 119 10.27 0.46 -0.71
CA VAL A 119 9.15 0.24 0.22
C VAL A 119 9.60 -0.20 1.61
N GLY A 120 10.89 -0.43 1.81
CA GLY A 120 11.43 -0.91 3.07
C GLY A 120 11.37 -2.42 3.18
N THR A 121 10.38 -2.98 3.85
CA THR A 121 10.29 -4.42 4.09
C THR A 121 9.17 -5.06 3.27
N VAL A 122 9.47 -6.16 2.61
CA VAL A 122 8.50 -7.00 1.91
C VAL A 122 8.47 -8.38 2.57
N ALA A 123 7.29 -8.84 2.93
CA ALA A 123 7.08 -10.19 3.43
C ALA A 123 6.29 -10.99 2.40
N THR A 124 6.81 -12.16 2.02
CA THR A 124 6.15 -13.06 1.07
C THR A 124 5.68 -14.32 1.78
N ARG A 125 4.46 -14.72 1.46
CA ARG A 125 3.82 -15.89 2.06
C ARG A 125 2.75 -16.44 1.11
N ILE A 126 2.58 -17.73 1.13
CA ILE A 126 1.41 -18.33 0.49
C ILE A 126 0.21 -18.21 1.42
#